data_7230967ed35005cef324fe11514d2bf7
#
_entry.id   7230967ed35005cef324fe11514d2bf7
#
_cell.length_a   1.000
_cell.length_b   1.000
_cell.length_c   1.000
_cell.angle_alpha   90.00
_cell.angle_beta   90.00
_cell.angle_gamma   90.00
#
_symmetry.space_group_name_H-M   'P 1'
#
loop_
_entity.id
_entity.type
_entity.pdbx_description
1 polymer ?
#
loop_
_entity_poly.entity_id
_entity_poly.type
_entity_poly.pdbx_seq_one_letter_code
_entity_poly.pdbx_strand_id
1 'polypeptide(L)'
;MTKGDPLDDWLSSQPAKVHLRSKRLMDVVREAYPIGVPAFIVKSQTDRLGSSGGYAFHLGTPDDVLRRICSWLLTHGDVNILSQVIANLWKRHGREDVALAALLLANLQDEIDVWSRLEAVIESS
;
A
#
# COMPACT_ATOMS: atom_id res chain seq x y z
N MET A 1 -30.32 5.42 -1.63
CA MET A 1 -28.97 5.84 -1.26
C MET A 1 -28.06 4.63 -1.13
N THR A 2 -26.98 4.64 -1.85
CA THR A 2 -26.02 3.56 -1.77
C THR A 2 -25.20 3.68 -0.51
N LYS A 3 -25.02 2.59 0.20
CA LYS A 3 -24.10 2.54 1.31
C LYS A 3 -22.70 2.80 0.78
N GLY A 4 -21.92 3.61 1.47
CA GLY A 4 -20.51 3.78 1.15
C GLY A 4 -19.77 2.46 1.27
N ASP A 5 -18.76 2.28 0.47
CA ASP A 5 -17.88 1.13 0.57
C ASP A 5 -17.09 1.21 1.89
N PRO A 6 -16.99 0.14 2.67
CA PRO A 6 -16.28 0.17 3.94
C PRO A 6 -14.83 0.67 3.81
N LEU A 7 -14.14 0.30 2.74
CA LEU A 7 -12.78 0.77 2.50
C LEU A 7 -12.75 2.27 2.26
N ASP A 8 -13.62 2.77 1.38
CA ASP A 8 -13.67 4.19 1.07
C ASP A 8 -14.04 5.02 2.30
N ASP A 9 -14.99 4.54 3.09
CA ASP A 9 -15.38 5.18 4.33
C ASP A 9 -14.23 5.24 5.32
N TRP A 10 -13.51 4.13 5.46
CA TRP A 10 -12.38 4.06 6.38
C TRP A 10 -11.24 4.98 5.96
N LEU A 11 -10.90 4.98 4.67
CA LEU A 11 -9.86 5.86 4.15
C LEU A 11 -10.24 7.34 4.31
N SER A 12 -11.50 7.67 4.04
CA SER A 12 -11.99 9.05 4.17
C SER A 12 -12.02 9.52 5.62
N SER A 13 -12.07 8.60 6.58
CA SER A 13 -12.08 8.92 8.00
C SER A 13 -10.70 9.22 8.56
N GLN A 14 -9.64 8.94 7.79
CA GLN A 14 -8.28 9.16 8.26
C GLN A 14 -7.98 10.66 8.37
N PRO A 15 -7.30 11.11 9.45
CA PRO A 15 -6.93 12.51 9.58
C PRO A 15 -5.98 12.93 8.45
N ALA A 16 -6.13 14.16 7.96
CA ALA A 16 -5.27 14.67 6.89
C ALA A 16 -3.78 14.61 7.26
N LYS A 17 -3.46 14.73 8.54
CA LYS A 17 -2.07 14.72 9.01
C LYS A 17 -1.34 13.41 8.76
N VAL A 18 -2.04 12.29 8.50
CA VAL A 18 -1.37 11.02 8.20
C VAL A 18 -0.53 11.13 6.92
N HIS A 19 -0.94 12.01 5.99
CA HIS A 19 -0.22 12.19 4.74
C HIS A 19 1.09 12.96 4.90
N LEU A 20 1.37 13.49 6.09
CA LEU A 20 2.61 14.21 6.36
C LEU A 20 3.75 13.29 6.80
N ARG A 21 3.46 12.03 7.08
CA ARG A 21 4.46 11.08 7.57
C ARG A 21 4.30 9.73 6.89
N SER A 22 5.35 9.27 6.22
CA SER A 22 5.33 7.99 5.55
C SER A 22 5.04 6.83 6.49
N LYS A 23 5.57 6.88 7.72
CA LYS A 23 5.33 5.83 8.71
C LYS A 23 3.84 5.68 9.04
N ARG A 24 3.13 6.79 9.19
CA ARG A 24 1.69 6.77 9.46
C ARG A 24 0.93 6.17 8.27
N LEU A 25 1.32 6.55 7.06
CA LEU A 25 0.70 6.00 5.86
C LEU A 25 0.94 4.49 5.75
N MET A 26 2.11 4.02 6.15
CA MET A 26 2.40 2.58 6.14
C MET A 26 1.43 1.81 7.05
N ASP A 27 1.14 2.36 8.22
CA ASP A 27 0.19 1.73 9.15
C ASP A 27 -1.23 1.74 8.58
N VAL A 28 -1.66 2.88 8.02
CA VAL A 28 -2.98 3.01 7.41
C VAL A 28 -3.16 2.02 6.28
N VAL A 29 -2.17 1.92 5.40
CA VAL A 29 -2.22 1.03 4.25
C VAL A 29 -2.34 -0.43 4.71
N ARG A 30 -1.56 -0.84 5.68
CA ARG A 30 -1.62 -2.22 6.17
C ARG A 30 -3.00 -2.55 6.75
N GLU A 31 -3.60 -1.64 7.47
CA GLU A 31 -4.94 -1.84 8.02
C GLU A 31 -6.01 -1.81 6.94
N ALA A 32 -5.76 -1.11 5.83
CA ALA A 32 -6.70 -1.03 4.72
C ALA A 32 -6.81 -2.34 3.94
N TYR A 33 -5.73 -3.10 3.82
CA TYR A 33 -5.70 -4.29 2.98
C TYR A 33 -6.82 -5.29 3.28
N PRO A 34 -7.08 -5.66 4.53
CA PRO A 34 -8.11 -6.67 4.82
C PRO A 34 -9.53 -6.13 4.76
N ILE A 35 -9.71 -4.81 4.70
CA ILE A 35 -11.06 -4.24 4.64
C ILE A 35 -11.71 -4.63 3.32
N GLY A 36 -12.90 -5.21 3.38
CA GLY A 36 -13.60 -5.70 2.20
C GLY A 36 -13.21 -7.10 1.77
N VAL A 37 -12.26 -7.72 2.47
CA VAL A 37 -11.88 -9.12 2.24
C VAL A 37 -12.46 -9.95 3.39
N PRO A 38 -13.22 -11.03 3.10
CA PRO A 38 -13.74 -11.86 4.19
C PRO A 38 -12.64 -12.41 5.08
N ALA A 39 -12.87 -12.42 6.38
CA ALA A 39 -11.87 -12.80 7.37
C ALA A 39 -11.29 -14.19 7.12
N PHE A 40 -12.12 -15.15 6.69
CA PHE A 40 -11.65 -16.51 6.44
C PHE A 40 -10.69 -16.57 5.23
N ILE A 41 -10.85 -15.68 4.25
CA ILE A 41 -9.94 -15.62 3.10
C ILE A 41 -8.61 -15.05 3.54
N VAL A 42 -8.61 -13.99 4.34
CA VAL A 42 -7.39 -13.38 4.86
C VAL A 42 -6.58 -14.42 5.64
N LYS A 43 -7.25 -15.13 6.55
CA LYS A 43 -6.59 -16.16 7.34
C LYS A 43 -6.01 -17.27 6.47
N SER A 44 -6.78 -17.75 5.50
CA SER A 44 -6.35 -18.82 4.61
C SER A 44 -5.12 -18.41 3.80
N GLN A 45 -5.11 -17.20 3.28
CA GLN A 45 -3.96 -16.70 2.52
C GLN A 45 -2.74 -16.50 3.41
N THR A 46 -2.94 -16.03 4.63
CA THR A 46 -1.85 -15.87 5.59
C THR A 46 -1.23 -17.22 5.95
N ASP A 47 -2.06 -18.25 6.12
CA ASP A 47 -1.59 -19.59 6.45
C ASP A 47 -0.76 -20.21 5.32
N ARG A 48 -0.95 -19.77 4.09
CA ARG A 48 -0.18 -20.21 2.93
C ARG A 48 1.09 -19.42 2.72
N LEU A 49 1.40 -18.51 3.60
CA LEU A 49 2.51 -17.58 3.43
C LEU A 49 3.83 -18.28 3.16
N GLY A 50 4.10 -19.38 3.87
CA GLY A 50 5.35 -20.12 3.73
C GLY A 50 5.59 -20.68 2.34
N SER A 51 4.56 -20.83 1.52
CA SER A 51 4.68 -21.37 0.17
C SER A 51 4.53 -20.29 -0.91
N SER A 52 4.42 -19.03 -0.55
CA SER A 52 4.11 -17.97 -1.51
C SER A 52 5.31 -17.23 -2.08
N GLY A 53 6.48 -17.83 -2.02
CA GLY A 53 7.56 -17.38 -2.87
C GLY A 53 8.24 -16.08 -2.48
N GLY A 54 8.56 -15.86 -1.22
CA GLY A 54 9.41 -14.74 -0.84
C GLY A 54 8.72 -13.51 -0.33
N TYR A 55 7.40 -13.47 -0.31
CA TYR A 55 6.69 -12.35 0.29
C TYR A 55 6.61 -12.50 1.80
N ALA A 56 6.70 -11.37 2.52
CA ALA A 56 6.59 -11.37 3.97
C ALA A 56 5.18 -11.72 4.44
N PHE A 57 4.17 -11.41 3.65
CA PHE A 57 2.78 -11.80 3.91
C PHE A 57 1.97 -11.76 2.62
N HIS A 58 0.79 -12.40 2.65
CA HIS A 58 -0.13 -12.43 1.53
C HIS A 58 -1.56 -12.48 2.11
N LEU A 59 -2.28 -11.38 2.00
CA LEU A 59 -3.61 -11.25 2.60
C LEU A 59 -4.76 -11.54 1.63
N GLY A 60 -4.47 -11.75 0.36
CA GLY A 60 -5.49 -12.01 -0.65
C GLY A 60 -6.27 -10.78 -1.08
N THR A 61 -5.72 -9.60 -0.87
CA THR A 61 -6.38 -8.35 -1.23
C THR A 61 -6.56 -8.23 -2.75
N PRO A 62 -7.79 -8.00 -3.24
CA PRO A 62 -8.04 -7.87 -4.69
C PRO A 62 -7.39 -6.63 -5.28
N ASP A 63 -7.11 -6.67 -6.59
CA ASP A 63 -6.50 -5.56 -7.31
C ASP A 63 -7.30 -4.27 -7.23
N ASP A 64 -8.63 -4.34 -7.26
CA ASP A 64 -9.45 -3.13 -7.19
C ASP A 64 -9.28 -2.42 -5.84
N VAL A 65 -9.11 -3.17 -4.76
CA VAL A 65 -8.85 -2.61 -3.43
C VAL A 65 -7.49 -1.91 -3.43
N LEU A 66 -6.45 -2.56 -3.99
CA LEU A 66 -5.12 -1.97 -4.09
C LEU A 66 -5.15 -0.69 -4.93
N ARG A 67 -5.90 -0.67 -6.03
CA ARG A 67 -6.04 0.51 -6.87
C ARG A 67 -6.73 1.66 -6.15
N ARG A 68 -7.72 1.36 -5.33
CA ARG A 68 -8.42 2.38 -4.53
C ARG A 68 -7.51 2.97 -3.46
N ILE A 69 -6.71 2.14 -2.81
CA ILE A 69 -5.70 2.61 -1.85
C ILE A 69 -4.68 3.49 -2.56
N CYS A 70 -4.20 3.07 -3.72
CA CYS A 70 -3.27 3.84 -4.54
C CYS A 70 -3.86 5.21 -4.90
N SER A 71 -5.09 5.24 -5.36
CA SER A 71 -5.78 6.48 -5.72
C SER A 71 -5.90 7.44 -4.53
N TRP A 72 -6.24 6.90 -3.37
CA TRP A 72 -6.33 7.70 -2.14
C TRP A 72 -4.98 8.32 -1.78
N LEU A 73 -3.91 7.52 -1.85
CA LEU A 73 -2.56 8.01 -1.58
C LEU A 73 -2.16 9.11 -2.57
N LEU A 74 -2.43 8.90 -3.85
CA LEU A 74 -2.07 9.87 -4.89
C LEU A 74 -2.86 11.18 -4.76
N THR A 75 -4.11 11.09 -4.32
CA THR A 75 -4.97 12.27 -4.19
C THR A 75 -4.48 13.22 -3.10
N HIS A 76 -3.95 12.67 -2.03
CA HIS A 76 -3.60 13.46 -0.84
C HIS A 76 -2.10 13.55 -0.59
N GLY A 77 -1.31 12.68 -1.21
CA GLY A 77 0.09 12.55 -0.87
C GLY A 77 1.03 13.47 -1.64
N ASP A 78 2.03 13.95 -0.94
CA ASP A 78 3.14 14.67 -1.54
C ASP A 78 4.11 13.67 -2.16
N VAL A 79 4.72 14.00 -3.30
CA VAL A 79 5.65 13.12 -4.01
C VAL A 79 6.79 12.67 -3.11
N ASN A 80 7.33 13.55 -2.28
CA ASN A 80 8.41 13.19 -1.38
C ASN A 80 7.99 12.15 -0.35
N ILE A 81 6.80 12.32 0.22
CA ILE A 81 6.26 11.35 1.18
C ILE A 81 5.93 10.05 0.47
N LEU A 82 5.32 10.11 -0.72
CA LEU A 82 4.95 8.90 -1.46
C LEU A 82 6.17 8.11 -1.90
N SER A 83 7.28 8.77 -2.25
CA SER A 83 8.51 8.04 -2.59
C SER A 83 9.04 7.28 -1.37
N GLN A 84 8.93 7.84 -0.18
CA GLN A 84 9.29 7.14 1.06
C GLN A 84 8.36 5.94 1.31
N VAL A 85 7.06 6.12 1.04
CA VAL A 85 6.08 5.03 1.18
C VAL A 85 6.43 3.88 0.22
N ILE A 86 6.74 4.18 -1.03
CA ILE A 86 7.14 3.16 -2.01
C ILE A 86 8.34 2.37 -1.49
N ALA A 87 9.38 3.06 -1.02
CA ALA A 87 10.57 2.42 -0.50
C ALA A 87 10.25 1.54 0.72
N ASN A 88 9.41 2.03 1.62
CA ASN A 88 9.03 1.29 2.82
C ASN A 88 8.14 0.08 2.49
N LEU A 89 7.25 0.21 1.50
CA LEU A 89 6.46 -0.92 1.02
C LEU A 89 7.36 -2.02 0.48
N TRP A 90 8.36 -1.65 -0.31
CA TRP A 90 9.33 -2.59 -0.85
C TRP A 90 10.07 -3.31 0.27
N LYS A 91 10.50 -2.57 1.29
CA LYS A 91 11.22 -3.16 2.43
C LYS A 91 10.35 -4.12 3.24
N ARG A 92 9.10 -3.73 3.49
CA ARG A 92 8.16 -4.58 4.23
C ARG A 92 7.81 -5.84 3.46
N HIS A 93 7.73 -5.72 2.15
CA HIS A 93 7.69 -6.83 1.19
C HIS A 93 6.54 -7.84 1.36
N GLY A 94 5.37 -7.40 1.80
CA GLY A 94 4.16 -8.19 1.67
C GLY A 94 3.75 -8.24 0.20
N ARG A 95 2.97 -9.26 -0.19
CA ARG A 95 2.50 -9.34 -1.57
C ARG A 95 1.73 -8.07 -1.96
N GLU A 96 0.85 -7.62 -1.08
CA GLU A 96 0.09 -6.38 -1.26
C GLU A 96 1.01 -5.16 -1.30
N ASP A 97 2.05 -5.15 -0.49
CA ASP A 97 3.01 -4.06 -0.45
C ASP A 97 3.75 -3.91 -1.77
N VAL A 98 4.22 -5.03 -2.33
CA VAL A 98 4.94 -5.02 -3.61
C VAL A 98 4.01 -4.56 -4.73
N ALA A 99 2.77 -5.05 -4.75
CA ALA A 99 1.79 -4.67 -5.75
C ALA A 99 1.43 -3.18 -5.64
N LEU A 100 1.21 -2.68 -4.42
CA LEU A 100 0.90 -1.27 -4.21
C LEU A 100 2.08 -0.37 -4.58
N ALA A 101 3.29 -0.78 -4.23
CA ALA A 101 4.50 -0.04 -4.61
C ALA A 101 4.59 0.09 -6.14
N ALA A 102 4.32 -0.99 -6.86
CA ALA A 102 4.33 -0.97 -8.32
C ALA A 102 3.28 -0.02 -8.89
N LEU A 103 2.07 -0.02 -8.32
CA LEU A 103 1.00 0.89 -8.75
C LEU A 103 1.38 2.35 -8.52
N LEU A 104 1.91 2.66 -7.35
CA LEU A 104 2.35 4.02 -7.02
C LEU A 104 3.46 4.46 -7.97
N LEU A 105 4.45 3.60 -8.15
CA LEU A 105 5.59 3.91 -9.00
C LEU A 105 5.16 4.16 -10.45
N ALA A 106 4.25 3.34 -10.97
CA ALA A 106 3.73 3.50 -12.32
C ALA A 106 3.03 4.86 -12.52
N ASN A 107 2.37 5.36 -11.48
CA ASN A 107 1.68 6.65 -11.53
C ASN A 107 2.60 7.83 -11.27
N LEU A 108 3.78 7.60 -10.70
CA LEU A 108 4.76 8.64 -10.39
C LEU A 108 6.01 8.58 -11.27
N GLN A 109 6.00 7.72 -12.29
CA GLN A 109 7.20 7.44 -13.09
C GLN A 109 7.77 8.67 -13.82
N ASP A 110 6.97 9.71 -13.99
CA ASP A 110 7.46 10.95 -14.60
C ASP A 110 8.25 11.81 -13.62
N GLU A 111 8.28 11.43 -12.35
CA GLU A 111 9.01 12.15 -11.31
C GLU A 111 10.37 11.50 -11.10
N ILE A 112 11.39 12.09 -11.68
CA ILE A 112 12.75 11.53 -11.65
C ILE A 112 13.25 11.24 -10.23
N ASP A 113 12.91 12.11 -9.27
CA ASP A 113 13.35 11.95 -7.88
C ASP A 113 12.86 10.66 -7.25
N VAL A 114 11.68 10.18 -7.66
CA VAL A 114 11.13 8.93 -7.12
C VAL A 114 12.05 7.76 -7.45
N TRP A 115 12.51 7.69 -8.71
CA TRP A 115 13.41 6.63 -9.14
C TRP A 115 14.73 6.68 -8.38
N SER A 116 15.31 7.87 -8.25
CA SER A 116 16.58 8.04 -7.54
C SER A 116 16.47 7.59 -6.09
N ARG A 117 15.39 7.95 -5.41
CA ARG A 117 15.20 7.58 -4.01
C ARG A 117 14.97 6.08 -3.84
N LEU A 118 14.21 5.48 -4.75
CA LEU A 118 13.95 4.05 -4.71
C LEU A 118 15.24 3.26 -4.93
N GLU A 119 16.05 3.66 -5.90
CA GLU A 119 17.34 3.04 -6.15
C GLU A 119 18.26 3.11 -4.94
N ALA A 120 18.33 4.27 -4.30
CA ALA A 120 19.16 4.45 -3.12
C ALA A 120 18.74 3.51 -1.99
N VAL A 121 17.44 3.33 -1.79
CA VAL A 121 16.93 2.43 -0.76
C VAL A 121 17.23 0.98 -1.09
N ILE A 122 17.03 0.58 -2.34
CA ILE A 122 17.29 -0.79 -2.78
C ILE A 122 18.78 -1.11 -2.63
N GLU A 123 19.65 -0.20 -3.03
CA GLU A 123 21.10 -0.39 -2.94
C GLU A 123 21.58 -0.47 -1.49
N SER A 124 20.93 0.25 -0.58
CA SER A 124 21.31 0.26 0.83
C SER A 124 20.79 -0.95 1.61
N SER A 125 19.90 -1.72 1.02
CA SER A 125 19.38 -2.93 1.68
C SER A 125 20.16 -4.19 1.26
#